data_19c01fb9e134ce15e7f5e5c4672b7a5d
#
_entry.id   19c01fb9e134ce15e7f5e5c4672b7a5d
#
_cell.length_a   1.000
_cell.length_b   1.000
_cell.length_c   1.000
_cell.angle_alpha   90.00
_cell.angle_beta   90.00
_cell.angle_gamma   90.00
#
_symmetry.space_group_name_H-M   'P 1'
#
loop_
_entity.id
_entity.type
_entity.pdbx_description
1 polymer ?
#
loop_
_entity_poly.entity_id
_entity_poly.type
_entity_poly.pdbx_seq_one_letter_code
_entity_poly.pdbx_strand_id
1 'polypeptide(L)'
;MMILITSGDYVDNELKIEFGCIPPCLLPIGNRTLIEYQAEILRKYEDKCKIFVSLPEDYQLTDIEKSMFNDIEVIIIPVPANMTLSESVLYSLNIIYESYNDNEKLFILHGDTLISHLHLEGDIIAVAQSDADYNWEKEKVDNFVWCGYFSFSRPKTFIKYLTLSKDSFVHAVRKYDEKYPLKRIHVDDWLDLGHLNTYFLSRSRITTQRAFNSMRINSGIVWKSGENSKKIEAEAYWFKNIPSMMKIFTPQLIEDGIDSKTKKYYYSLEYLPFNPL
;
A
#
# COMPACT_ATOMS: atom_id res chain seq x y z
N MET A 1 -2.69 -8.57 -20.01
CA MET A 1 -2.55 -8.82 -18.57
C MET A 1 -3.65 -8.08 -17.83
N MET A 2 -4.29 -8.72 -16.89
CA MET A 2 -5.42 -8.22 -16.11
C MET A 2 -5.02 -8.04 -14.64
N ILE A 3 -5.26 -6.86 -14.11
CA ILE A 3 -4.98 -6.55 -12.71
C ILE A 3 -6.26 -6.05 -12.05
N LEU A 4 -6.65 -6.68 -10.95
CA LEU A 4 -7.75 -6.24 -10.10
C LEU A 4 -7.18 -5.73 -8.77
N ILE A 5 -7.40 -4.46 -8.47
CA ILE A 5 -7.15 -3.88 -7.16
C ILE A 5 -8.41 -3.99 -6.32
N THR A 6 -8.33 -4.68 -5.18
CA THR A 6 -9.50 -4.94 -4.33
C THR A 6 -9.68 -3.83 -3.31
N SER A 7 -10.69 -2.98 -3.51
CA SER A 7 -11.02 -1.87 -2.62
C SER A 7 -12.56 -1.67 -2.54
N GLY A 8 -13.30 -2.79 -2.60
CA GLY A 8 -14.77 -2.82 -2.65
C GLY A 8 -15.46 -2.67 -1.30
N ASP A 9 -14.73 -2.33 -0.26
CA ASP A 9 -15.25 -1.99 1.07
C ASP A 9 -14.53 -0.72 1.57
N TYR A 10 -14.93 -0.22 2.72
CA TYR A 10 -14.34 0.95 3.36
C TYR A 10 -13.20 0.54 4.30
N VAL A 11 -12.28 1.47 4.58
CA VAL A 11 -11.23 1.28 5.59
C VAL A 11 -11.82 0.90 6.94
N ASP A 12 -11.00 0.31 7.82
CA ASP A 12 -11.42 -0.07 9.16
C ASP A 12 -11.83 1.12 10.05
N ASN A 13 -12.38 0.86 11.23
CA ASN A 13 -12.90 1.91 12.10
C ASN A 13 -11.82 2.89 12.60
N GLU A 14 -10.59 2.44 12.81
CA GLU A 14 -9.50 3.31 13.26
C GLU A 14 -9.09 4.27 12.15
N LEU A 15 -8.95 3.77 10.93
CA LEU A 15 -8.67 4.59 9.74
C LEU A 15 -9.86 5.48 9.36
N LYS A 16 -11.12 5.04 9.57
CA LYS A 16 -12.32 5.89 9.37
C LYS A 16 -12.35 7.11 10.29
N ILE A 17 -11.88 6.97 11.51
CA ILE A 17 -11.80 8.11 12.46
C ILE A 17 -10.80 9.15 11.93
N GLU A 18 -9.70 8.71 11.34
CA GLU A 18 -8.62 9.58 10.86
C GLU A 18 -8.92 10.18 9.47
N PHE A 19 -9.45 9.40 8.55
CA PHE A 19 -9.57 9.78 7.13
C PHE A 19 -11.01 9.88 6.61
N GLY A 20 -11.98 9.54 7.44
CA GLY A 20 -13.36 9.42 6.99
C GLY A 20 -13.68 8.07 6.36
N CYS A 21 -14.90 7.92 5.88
CA CYS A 21 -15.38 6.70 5.26
C CYS A 21 -14.93 6.66 3.79
N ILE A 22 -13.71 6.21 3.54
CA ILE A 22 -13.09 6.12 2.21
C ILE A 22 -12.71 4.68 1.87
N PRO A 23 -12.68 4.29 0.58
CA PRO A 23 -12.12 3.02 0.15
C PRO A 23 -10.60 2.96 0.40
N PRO A 24 -10.01 1.78 0.73
CA PRO A 24 -8.59 1.65 1.05
C PRO A 24 -7.64 2.21 -0.01
N CYS A 25 -7.94 2.06 -1.28
CA CYS A 25 -7.12 2.56 -2.38
C CYS A 25 -7.03 4.11 -2.44
N LEU A 26 -7.94 4.82 -1.77
CA LEU A 26 -7.93 6.29 -1.67
C LEU A 26 -7.20 6.81 -0.44
N LEU A 27 -6.61 5.96 0.39
CA LEU A 27 -5.80 6.38 1.54
C LEU A 27 -4.71 7.37 1.08
N PRO A 28 -4.59 8.53 1.77
CA PRO A 28 -3.66 9.58 1.36
C PRO A 28 -2.22 9.25 1.75
N ILE A 29 -1.31 9.30 0.80
CA ILE A 29 0.13 9.12 1.02
C ILE A 29 0.86 10.36 0.51
N GLY A 30 1.24 11.25 1.42
CA GLY A 30 1.79 12.53 1.05
C GLY A 30 0.74 13.40 0.33
N ASN A 31 1.01 13.76 -0.91
CA ASN A 31 0.10 14.55 -1.77
C ASN A 31 -0.61 13.71 -2.83
N ARG A 32 -0.61 12.40 -2.71
CA ARG A 32 -1.23 11.45 -3.67
C ARG A 32 -2.02 10.41 -2.90
N THR A 33 -2.90 9.72 -3.61
CA THR A 33 -3.62 8.56 -3.08
C THR A 33 -2.82 7.27 -3.31
N LEU A 34 -3.14 6.23 -2.56
CA LEU A 34 -2.49 4.92 -2.68
C LEU A 34 -2.65 4.33 -4.10
N ILE A 35 -3.84 4.47 -4.72
CA ILE A 35 -4.10 3.98 -6.08
C ILE A 35 -3.19 4.61 -7.14
N GLU A 36 -2.80 5.89 -6.97
CA GLU A 36 -1.88 6.53 -7.90
C GLU A 36 -0.48 5.90 -7.84
N TYR A 37 -0.01 5.53 -6.63
CA TYR A 37 1.25 4.80 -6.48
C TYR A 37 1.15 3.38 -7.04
N GLN A 38 0.06 2.67 -6.75
CA GLN A 38 -0.16 1.32 -7.26
C GLN A 38 -0.19 1.31 -8.79
N ALA A 39 -0.95 2.22 -9.41
CA ALA A 39 -1.04 2.33 -10.87
C ALA A 39 0.31 2.69 -11.51
N GLU A 40 1.06 3.64 -10.93
CA GLU A 40 2.40 4.00 -11.41
C GLU A 40 3.36 2.81 -11.37
N ILE A 41 3.39 2.05 -10.28
CA ILE A 41 4.24 0.88 -10.13
C ILE A 41 3.85 -0.19 -11.15
N LEU A 42 2.57 -0.52 -11.26
CA LEU A 42 2.09 -1.53 -12.20
C LEU A 42 2.46 -1.19 -13.64
N ARG A 43 2.33 0.06 -14.06
CA ARG A 43 2.67 0.53 -15.42
C ARG A 43 4.17 0.53 -15.71
N LYS A 44 5.04 0.69 -14.70
CA LYS A 44 6.49 0.53 -14.87
C LYS A 44 6.89 -0.87 -15.34
N TYR A 45 6.10 -1.88 -14.96
CA TYR A 45 6.37 -3.28 -15.34
C TYR A 45 5.64 -3.69 -16.62
N GLU A 46 4.46 -3.14 -16.88
CA GLU A 46 3.66 -3.46 -18.07
C GLU A 46 2.78 -2.25 -18.46
N ASP A 47 3.30 -1.45 -19.39
CA ASP A 47 2.68 -0.19 -19.83
C ASP A 47 1.23 -0.35 -20.33
N LYS A 48 0.94 -1.46 -21.02
CA LYS A 48 -0.36 -1.77 -21.60
C LYS A 48 -1.28 -2.61 -20.70
N CYS A 49 -0.99 -2.72 -19.41
CA CYS A 49 -1.86 -3.48 -18.51
C CYS A 49 -3.21 -2.77 -18.31
N LYS A 50 -4.28 -3.54 -18.28
CA LYS A 50 -5.60 -3.05 -17.86
C LYS A 50 -5.71 -3.18 -16.34
N ILE A 51 -5.87 -2.05 -15.68
CA ILE A 51 -6.01 -1.97 -14.23
C ILE A 51 -7.48 -1.70 -13.91
N PHE A 52 -8.06 -2.57 -13.11
CA PHE A 52 -9.40 -2.43 -12.56
C PHE A 52 -9.30 -2.22 -11.06
N VAL A 53 -10.22 -1.43 -10.51
CA VAL A 53 -10.37 -1.27 -9.06
C VAL A 53 -11.82 -1.48 -8.67
N SER A 54 -12.07 -2.32 -7.65
CA SER A 54 -13.39 -2.40 -7.05
C SER A 54 -13.59 -1.25 -6.07
N LEU A 55 -14.73 -0.56 -6.15
CA LEU A 55 -15.13 0.46 -5.16
C LEU A 55 -16.54 0.15 -4.66
N PRO A 56 -16.89 0.50 -3.42
CA PRO A 56 -18.27 0.41 -2.94
C PRO A 56 -19.20 1.20 -3.86
N GLU A 57 -20.33 0.62 -4.27
CA GLU A 57 -21.27 1.27 -5.21
C GLU A 57 -21.92 2.53 -4.65
N ASP A 58 -21.99 2.65 -3.32
CA ASP A 58 -22.51 3.80 -2.60
C ASP A 58 -21.48 4.91 -2.37
N TYR A 59 -20.19 4.68 -2.68
CA TYR A 59 -19.15 5.69 -2.57
C TYR A 59 -19.29 6.77 -3.65
N GLN A 60 -19.51 8.00 -3.20
CA GLN A 60 -19.69 9.16 -4.09
C GLN A 60 -18.34 9.80 -4.43
N LEU A 61 -17.80 9.47 -5.59
CA LEU A 61 -16.57 10.08 -6.09
C LEU A 61 -16.73 11.59 -6.26
N THR A 62 -15.79 12.34 -5.71
CA THR A 62 -15.63 13.78 -6.00
C THR A 62 -15.16 13.99 -7.43
N ASP A 63 -15.30 15.21 -7.94
CA ASP A 63 -14.83 15.53 -9.32
C ASP A 63 -13.30 15.44 -9.45
N ILE A 64 -12.58 15.70 -8.35
CA ILE A 64 -11.11 15.53 -8.26
C ILE A 64 -10.74 14.05 -8.39
N GLU A 65 -11.42 13.18 -7.66
CA GLU A 65 -11.18 11.73 -7.73
C GLU A 65 -11.54 11.16 -9.10
N LYS A 66 -12.65 11.59 -9.70
CA LYS A 66 -13.01 11.21 -11.08
C LYS A 66 -11.91 11.60 -12.08
N SER A 67 -11.40 12.84 -12.00
CA SER A 67 -10.29 13.27 -12.83
C SER A 67 -9.06 12.43 -12.60
N MET A 68 -8.68 12.19 -11.35
CA MET A 68 -7.52 11.37 -10.97
C MET A 68 -7.63 9.95 -11.54
N PHE A 69 -8.79 9.26 -11.39
CA PHE A 69 -8.97 7.92 -11.96
C PHE A 69 -8.87 7.91 -13.50
N ASN A 70 -9.36 8.95 -14.18
CA ASN A 70 -9.19 9.10 -15.62
C ASN A 70 -7.72 9.30 -16.01
N ASP A 71 -7.00 10.16 -15.27
CA ASP A 71 -5.60 10.49 -15.55
C ASP A 71 -4.67 9.27 -15.38
N ILE A 72 -4.95 8.41 -14.40
CA ILE A 72 -4.22 7.16 -14.20
C ILE A 72 -4.79 5.98 -15.01
N GLU A 73 -5.82 6.21 -15.83
CA GLU A 73 -6.48 5.20 -16.71
C GLU A 73 -6.86 3.90 -15.96
N VAL A 74 -7.43 4.01 -14.76
CA VAL A 74 -7.92 2.88 -13.96
C VAL A 74 -9.44 2.76 -14.15
N ILE A 75 -9.90 1.54 -14.42
CA ILE A 75 -11.32 1.25 -14.66
C ILE A 75 -11.98 0.89 -13.33
N ILE A 76 -12.99 1.64 -12.94
CA ILE A 76 -13.73 1.42 -11.70
C ILE A 76 -14.82 0.38 -11.91
N ILE A 77 -14.93 -0.57 -10.97
CA ILE A 77 -15.99 -1.55 -10.87
C ILE A 77 -16.77 -1.27 -9.58
N PRO A 78 -17.99 -0.74 -9.66
CA PRO A 78 -18.83 -0.58 -8.48
C PRO A 78 -19.24 -1.94 -7.94
N VAL A 79 -19.11 -2.15 -6.64
CA VAL A 79 -19.40 -3.42 -5.95
C VAL A 79 -20.47 -3.20 -4.91
N PRO A 80 -21.51 -4.04 -4.84
CA PRO A 80 -22.54 -3.95 -3.81
C PRO A 80 -21.95 -3.95 -2.39
N ALA A 81 -22.60 -3.19 -1.49
CA ALA A 81 -22.17 -3.09 -0.11
C ALA A 81 -22.29 -4.43 0.65
N ASN A 82 -21.49 -4.59 1.70
CA ASN A 82 -21.49 -5.75 2.60
C ASN A 82 -21.09 -7.08 1.94
N MET A 83 -20.38 -7.04 0.82
CA MET A 83 -19.75 -8.24 0.26
C MET A 83 -18.46 -8.57 1.01
N THR A 84 -18.23 -9.88 1.25
CA THR A 84 -16.92 -10.35 1.67
C THR A 84 -15.88 -10.10 0.58
N LEU A 85 -14.60 -10.17 0.90
CA LEU A 85 -13.52 -10.05 -0.09
C LEU A 85 -13.70 -11.07 -1.24
N SER A 86 -14.07 -12.31 -0.90
CA SER A 86 -14.30 -13.37 -1.89
C SER A 86 -15.44 -13.04 -2.86
N GLU A 87 -16.55 -12.54 -2.33
CA GLU A 87 -17.72 -12.15 -3.12
C GLU A 87 -17.44 -10.94 -3.99
N SER A 88 -16.77 -9.91 -3.43
CA SER A 88 -16.36 -8.71 -4.15
C SER A 88 -15.41 -9.03 -5.31
N VAL A 89 -14.41 -9.91 -5.09
CA VAL A 89 -13.50 -10.37 -6.13
C VAL A 89 -14.26 -11.16 -7.20
N LEU A 90 -15.11 -12.10 -6.80
CA LEU A 90 -15.92 -12.90 -7.74
C LEU A 90 -16.84 -12.03 -8.58
N TYR A 91 -17.53 -11.08 -7.96
CA TYR A 91 -18.40 -10.12 -8.64
C TYR A 91 -17.61 -9.29 -9.68
N SER A 92 -16.49 -8.72 -9.26
CA SER A 92 -15.62 -7.93 -10.12
C SER A 92 -15.09 -8.75 -11.30
N LEU A 93 -14.64 -9.98 -11.06
CA LEU A 93 -14.14 -10.87 -12.11
C LEU A 93 -15.22 -11.26 -13.12
N ASN A 94 -16.46 -11.45 -12.69
CA ASN A 94 -17.57 -11.73 -13.62
C ASN A 94 -17.83 -10.54 -14.56
N ILE A 95 -17.77 -9.29 -14.07
CA ILE A 95 -17.90 -8.08 -14.90
C ILE A 95 -16.74 -7.96 -15.88
N ILE A 96 -15.51 -8.16 -15.38
CA ILE A 96 -14.30 -8.05 -16.19
C ILE A 96 -14.28 -9.14 -17.26
N TYR A 97 -14.75 -10.34 -16.92
CA TYR A 97 -14.63 -11.54 -17.76
C TYR A 97 -15.35 -11.42 -19.12
N GLU A 98 -16.42 -10.65 -19.22
CA GLU A 98 -17.11 -10.38 -20.47
C GLU A 98 -16.20 -9.66 -21.51
N SER A 99 -15.14 -9.03 -21.03
CA SER A 99 -14.20 -8.22 -21.84
C SER A 99 -12.86 -8.91 -22.12
N TYR A 100 -12.68 -10.21 -21.74
CA TYR A 100 -11.38 -10.86 -21.65
C TYR A 100 -11.17 -12.08 -22.55
N ASN A 101 -9.90 -12.23 -23.02
CA ASN A 101 -9.40 -13.46 -23.64
C ASN A 101 -8.97 -14.49 -22.60
N ASP A 102 -9.34 -15.77 -22.83
CA ASP A 102 -9.07 -16.91 -21.96
C ASP A 102 -7.60 -17.17 -21.58
N ASN A 103 -6.65 -16.52 -22.26
CA ASN A 103 -5.21 -16.73 -22.11
C ASN A 103 -4.51 -15.67 -21.26
N GLU A 104 -5.27 -14.72 -20.69
CA GLU A 104 -4.66 -13.66 -19.89
C GLU A 104 -4.49 -14.09 -18.42
N LYS A 105 -3.31 -13.78 -17.84
CA LYS A 105 -3.07 -13.98 -16.42
C LYS A 105 -3.87 -12.96 -15.61
N LEU A 106 -4.39 -13.41 -14.48
CA LEU A 106 -5.02 -12.56 -13.47
C LEU A 106 -4.03 -12.19 -12.38
N PHE A 107 -3.96 -10.91 -12.07
CA PHE A 107 -3.24 -10.39 -10.91
C PHE A 107 -4.24 -9.73 -9.96
N ILE A 108 -4.10 -9.99 -8.67
CA ILE A 108 -4.93 -9.39 -7.61
C ILE A 108 -3.99 -8.66 -6.67
N LEU A 109 -4.27 -7.38 -6.42
CA LEU A 109 -3.56 -6.54 -5.45
C LEU A 109 -4.58 -5.96 -4.48
N HIS A 110 -4.33 -6.09 -3.18
CA HIS A 110 -5.21 -5.46 -2.19
C HIS A 110 -5.07 -3.94 -2.22
N GLY A 111 -6.19 -3.24 -2.03
CA GLY A 111 -6.28 -1.79 -2.11
C GLY A 111 -5.56 -1.04 -0.99
N ASP A 112 -5.20 -1.73 0.08
CA ASP A 112 -4.46 -1.24 1.24
C ASP A 112 -2.97 -1.64 1.25
N THR A 113 -2.48 -2.18 0.13
CA THR A 113 -1.14 -2.76 -0.01
C THR A 113 -0.29 -2.00 -1.03
N LEU A 114 0.97 -1.72 -0.71
CA LEU A 114 1.94 -1.20 -1.66
C LEU A 114 3.21 -2.06 -1.66
N ILE A 115 3.63 -2.49 -2.86
CA ILE A 115 4.86 -3.24 -3.10
C ILE A 115 5.59 -2.57 -4.26
N SER A 116 6.82 -2.09 -4.04
CA SER A 116 7.55 -1.32 -5.06
C SER A 116 8.15 -2.20 -6.16
N HIS A 117 8.46 -3.45 -5.83
CA HIS A 117 9.04 -4.42 -6.77
C HIS A 117 8.10 -5.59 -7.00
N LEU A 118 7.32 -5.51 -8.07
CA LEU A 118 6.34 -6.53 -8.42
C LEU A 118 6.95 -7.63 -9.31
N HIS A 119 6.46 -8.84 -9.13
CA HIS A 119 6.77 -9.98 -10.00
C HIS A 119 5.57 -10.27 -10.89
N LEU A 120 5.75 -10.24 -12.21
CA LEU A 120 4.68 -10.50 -13.20
C LEU A 120 4.66 -11.95 -13.69
N GLU A 121 5.26 -12.85 -12.95
CA GLU A 121 5.13 -14.30 -13.19
C GLU A 121 3.68 -14.74 -12.90
N GLY A 122 3.26 -15.85 -13.50
CA GLY A 122 1.98 -16.47 -13.12
C GLY A 122 2.16 -17.42 -11.94
N ASP A 123 1.07 -17.64 -11.22
CA ASP A 123 1.00 -18.58 -10.09
C ASP A 123 1.97 -18.21 -8.95
N ILE A 124 1.80 -16.99 -8.38
CA ILE A 124 2.59 -16.52 -7.24
C ILE A 124 1.71 -16.00 -6.09
N ILE A 125 2.27 -16.03 -4.90
CA ILE A 125 1.82 -15.31 -3.69
C ILE A 125 3.00 -14.48 -3.17
N ALA A 126 2.81 -13.19 -2.95
CA ALA A 126 3.76 -12.37 -2.23
C ALA A 126 3.64 -12.58 -0.72
N VAL A 127 4.77 -12.82 -0.06
CA VAL A 127 4.87 -13.03 1.38
C VAL A 127 5.97 -12.16 1.99
N ALA A 128 5.77 -11.69 3.21
CA ALA A 128 6.75 -10.92 3.96
C ALA A 128 6.81 -11.34 5.42
N GLN A 129 7.92 -11.03 6.09
CA GLN A 129 7.97 -11.10 7.54
C GLN A 129 7.28 -9.90 8.16
N SER A 130 6.53 -10.12 9.23
CA SER A 130 5.93 -9.05 10.01
C SER A 130 5.99 -9.38 11.49
N ASP A 131 6.46 -8.41 12.28
CA ASP A 131 6.47 -8.47 13.75
C ASP A 131 5.17 -7.86 14.35
N ALA A 132 4.31 -7.31 13.52
CA ALA A 132 3.04 -6.76 13.96
C ALA A 132 2.02 -7.87 14.24
N ASP A 133 1.24 -7.69 15.30
CA ASP A 133 0.24 -8.66 15.72
C ASP A 133 -1.14 -8.33 15.14
N TYR A 134 -1.29 -8.56 13.85
CA TYR A 134 -2.55 -8.43 13.13
C TYR A 134 -3.02 -9.78 12.57
N ASN A 135 -4.30 -9.86 12.25
CA ASN A 135 -4.95 -11.07 11.72
C ASN A 135 -4.69 -11.29 10.23
N TRP A 136 -3.44 -11.17 9.78
CA TRP A 136 -3.08 -11.56 8.42
C TRP A 136 -3.07 -13.08 8.25
N GLU A 137 -3.34 -13.52 7.03
CA GLU A 137 -3.13 -14.93 6.70
C GLU A 137 -1.64 -15.26 6.76
N LYS A 138 -1.30 -16.30 7.52
CA LYS A 138 0.07 -16.75 7.74
C LYS A 138 0.36 -18.03 6.98
N GLU A 139 1.58 -18.14 6.46
CA GLU A 139 2.09 -19.43 5.98
C GLU A 139 2.27 -20.38 7.17
N LYS A 140 2.10 -21.68 6.89
CA LYS A 140 2.21 -22.73 7.94
C LYS A 140 3.64 -22.90 8.45
N VAL A 141 4.62 -22.51 7.66
CA VAL A 141 6.04 -22.58 7.95
C VAL A 141 6.61 -21.16 7.89
N ASP A 142 7.51 -20.82 8.79
CA ASP A 142 8.32 -19.57 8.78
C ASP A 142 7.63 -18.26 9.17
N ASN A 143 6.41 -18.25 9.67
CA ASN A 143 5.69 -17.04 10.13
C ASN A 143 5.57 -15.91 9.08
N PHE A 144 5.70 -16.23 7.80
CA PHE A 144 5.44 -15.25 6.75
C PHE A 144 3.94 -14.96 6.64
N VAL A 145 3.61 -13.68 6.40
CA VAL A 145 2.25 -13.22 6.15
C VAL A 145 2.03 -12.99 4.65
N TRP A 146 0.78 -13.16 4.19
CA TRP A 146 0.41 -12.84 2.82
C TRP A 146 0.28 -11.32 2.67
N CYS A 147 0.98 -10.76 1.68
CA CYS A 147 1.07 -9.32 1.46
C CYS A 147 -0.06 -8.74 0.59
N GLY A 148 -1.08 -9.52 0.26
CA GLY A 148 -2.17 -9.03 -0.59
C GLY A 148 -1.85 -8.93 -2.08
N TYR A 149 -0.79 -9.57 -2.58
CA TYR A 149 -0.49 -9.65 -4.02
C TYR A 149 -0.42 -11.11 -4.47
N PHE A 150 -1.24 -11.43 -5.47
CA PHE A 150 -1.45 -12.77 -6.00
C PHE A 150 -1.47 -12.75 -7.52
N SER A 151 -1.03 -13.84 -8.15
CA SER A 151 -1.30 -14.05 -9.57
C SER A 151 -1.73 -15.49 -9.88
N PHE A 152 -2.57 -15.61 -10.89
CA PHE A 152 -3.15 -16.88 -11.31
C PHE A 152 -3.05 -17.01 -12.83
N SER A 153 -2.33 -18.05 -13.30
CA SER A 153 -2.23 -18.37 -14.73
C SER A 153 -3.52 -18.94 -15.30
N ARG A 154 -4.43 -19.39 -14.44
CA ARG A 154 -5.72 -20.01 -14.83
C ARG A 154 -6.90 -19.32 -14.16
N PRO A 155 -7.26 -18.09 -14.60
CA PRO A 155 -8.32 -17.30 -13.97
C PRO A 155 -9.65 -18.05 -13.83
N LYS A 156 -10.09 -18.78 -14.86
CA LYS A 156 -11.32 -19.59 -14.82
C LYS A 156 -11.31 -20.62 -13.68
N THR A 157 -10.16 -21.25 -13.43
CA THR A 157 -10.03 -22.19 -12.33
C THR A 157 -10.09 -21.49 -10.98
N PHE A 158 -9.48 -20.33 -10.86
CA PHE A 158 -9.54 -19.52 -9.64
C PHE A 158 -10.98 -19.04 -9.37
N ILE A 159 -11.70 -18.53 -10.39
CA ILE A 159 -13.12 -18.16 -10.30
C ILE A 159 -13.96 -19.34 -9.82
N LYS A 160 -13.72 -20.56 -10.37
CA LYS A 160 -14.41 -21.78 -9.90
C LYS A 160 -14.16 -22.01 -8.40
N TYR A 161 -12.92 -21.84 -7.91
CA TYR A 161 -12.64 -22.03 -6.49
C TYR A 161 -13.23 -20.93 -5.62
N LEU A 162 -13.26 -19.66 -6.07
CA LEU A 162 -14.00 -18.59 -5.40
C LEU A 162 -15.48 -18.97 -5.22
N THR A 163 -16.12 -19.42 -6.30
CA THR A 163 -17.53 -19.86 -6.25
C THR A 163 -17.76 -21.02 -5.28
N LEU A 164 -16.86 -22.00 -5.23
CA LEU A 164 -16.94 -23.17 -4.34
C LEU A 164 -16.60 -22.86 -2.88
N SER A 165 -15.78 -21.84 -2.64
CA SER A 165 -15.33 -21.45 -1.30
C SER A 165 -16.27 -20.42 -0.66
N LYS A 166 -17.31 -20.00 -1.35
CA LYS A 166 -18.30 -19.01 -0.92
C LYS A 166 -17.63 -17.69 -0.49
N ASP A 167 -17.61 -17.42 0.83
CA ASP A 167 -17.20 -16.19 1.46
C ASP A 167 -15.70 -16.15 1.84
N SER A 168 -14.94 -17.23 1.59
CA SER A 168 -13.52 -17.30 1.98
C SER A 168 -12.55 -17.21 0.80
N PHE A 169 -11.99 -16.02 0.58
CA PHE A 169 -10.91 -15.78 -0.40
C PHE A 169 -9.67 -16.66 -0.13
N VAL A 170 -9.25 -16.72 1.14
CA VAL A 170 -8.11 -17.54 1.57
C VAL A 170 -8.32 -19.01 1.21
N HIS A 171 -9.51 -19.53 1.44
CA HIS A 171 -9.81 -20.93 1.10
C HIS A 171 -9.78 -21.19 -0.42
N ALA A 172 -10.24 -20.23 -1.23
CA ALA A 172 -10.16 -20.33 -2.69
C ALA A 172 -8.71 -20.34 -3.17
N VAL A 173 -7.86 -19.46 -2.62
CA VAL A 173 -6.42 -19.42 -2.92
C VAL A 173 -5.74 -20.73 -2.54
N ARG A 174 -6.01 -21.26 -1.34
CA ARG A 174 -5.44 -22.54 -0.88
C ARG A 174 -5.85 -23.72 -1.76
N LYS A 175 -7.12 -23.79 -2.17
CA LYS A 175 -7.58 -24.82 -3.13
C LYS A 175 -6.95 -24.70 -4.51
N TYR A 176 -6.70 -23.47 -4.96
CA TYR A 176 -5.97 -23.27 -6.20
C TYR A 176 -4.53 -23.77 -6.07
N ASP A 177 -3.86 -23.38 -4.97
CA ASP A 177 -2.48 -23.73 -4.65
C ASP A 177 -2.25 -25.25 -4.53
N GLU A 178 -3.21 -25.98 -3.94
CA GLU A 178 -3.17 -27.46 -3.88
C GLU A 178 -3.08 -28.11 -5.25
N LYS A 179 -3.75 -27.53 -6.26
CA LYS A 179 -3.78 -28.08 -7.60
C LYS A 179 -2.73 -27.49 -8.53
N TYR A 180 -2.45 -26.22 -8.38
CA TYR A 180 -1.48 -25.44 -9.16
C TYR A 180 -0.61 -24.66 -8.18
N PRO A 181 0.53 -25.25 -7.76
CA PRO A 181 1.37 -24.66 -6.73
C PRO A 181 1.76 -23.22 -7.02
N LEU A 182 1.44 -22.34 -6.08
CA LEU A 182 1.80 -20.93 -6.14
C LEU A 182 3.21 -20.75 -5.58
N LYS A 183 4.09 -20.09 -6.33
CA LYS A 183 5.43 -19.76 -5.89
C LYS A 183 5.35 -18.65 -4.83
N ARG A 184 5.96 -18.82 -3.66
CA ARG A 184 6.09 -17.80 -2.64
C ARG A 184 7.20 -16.85 -3.01
N ILE A 185 6.87 -15.58 -3.21
CA ILE A 185 7.82 -14.51 -3.49
C ILE A 185 8.00 -13.68 -2.23
N HIS A 186 9.22 -13.69 -1.69
CA HIS A 186 9.56 -12.87 -0.53
C HIS A 186 9.74 -11.42 -0.96
N VAL A 187 9.02 -10.51 -0.30
CA VAL A 187 9.08 -9.07 -0.56
C VAL A 187 9.53 -8.34 0.71
N ASP A 188 10.60 -7.54 0.58
CA ASP A 188 11.17 -6.77 1.69
C ASP A 188 10.65 -5.32 1.71
N ASP A 189 10.00 -4.90 0.64
CA ASP A 189 9.49 -3.54 0.40
C ASP A 189 7.97 -3.45 0.50
N TRP A 190 7.34 -4.43 1.12
CA TRP A 190 5.92 -4.40 1.41
C TRP A 190 5.57 -3.34 2.45
N LEU A 191 4.56 -2.56 2.13
CA LEU A 191 3.96 -1.54 2.99
C LEU A 191 2.48 -1.87 3.18
N ASP A 192 2.12 -2.22 4.41
CA ASP A 192 0.73 -2.39 4.84
C ASP A 192 0.15 -1.02 5.22
N LEU A 193 -1.01 -0.70 4.66
CA LEU A 193 -1.74 0.53 4.93
C LEU A 193 -3.17 0.24 5.46
N GLY A 194 -3.50 -1.04 5.67
CA GLY A 194 -4.83 -1.49 6.12
C GLY A 194 -5.09 -1.25 7.62
N HIS A 195 -4.06 -0.98 8.43
CA HIS A 195 -4.17 -0.77 9.86
C HIS A 195 -3.53 0.56 10.26
N LEU A 196 -4.07 1.25 11.26
CA LEU A 196 -3.63 2.61 11.61
C LEU A 196 -2.13 2.71 11.90
N ASN A 197 -1.60 1.81 12.72
CA ASN A 197 -0.17 1.84 13.07
C ASN A 197 0.74 1.54 11.88
N THR A 198 0.41 0.51 11.08
CA THR A 198 1.19 0.16 9.89
C THR A 198 1.04 1.20 8.80
N TYR A 199 -0.11 1.86 8.69
CA TYR A 199 -0.32 2.99 7.79
C TYR A 199 0.66 4.13 8.08
N PHE A 200 0.75 4.62 9.33
CA PHE A 200 1.66 5.71 9.67
C PHE A 200 3.12 5.31 9.48
N LEU A 201 3.49 4.08 9.83
CA LEU A 201 4.82 3.55 9.60
C LEU A 201 5.16 3.48 8.10
N SER A 202 4.26 2.96 7.28
CA SER A 202 4.40 2.83 5.82
C SER A 202 4.45 4.19 5.14
N ARG A 203 3.54 5.09 5.51
CA ARG A 203 3.52 6.48 5.02
C ARG A 203 4.85 7.18 5.29
N SER A 204 5.44 6.98 6.48
CA SER A 204 6.72 7.58 6.83
C SER A 204 7.84 7.13 5.89
N ARG A 205 7.85 5.87 5.47
CA ARG A 205 8.84 5.34 4.52
C ARG A 205 8.72 5.95 3.13
N ILE A 206 7.51 6.22 2.66
CA ILE A 206 7.25 6.79 1.32
C ILE A 206 7.55 8.30 1.29
N THR A 207 7.10 9.05 2.30
CA THR A 207 7.19 10.52 2.30
C THR A 207 8.58 11.05 2.59
N THR A 208 9.50 10.20 3.05
CA THR A 208 10.87 10.60 3.40
C THR A 208 11.82 10.68 2.21
N GLN A 209 11.47 10.16 1.04
CA GLN A 209 12.30 10.20 -0.16
C GLN A 209 12.07 11.47 -1.00
N ARG A 210 12.43 12.64 -0.49
CA ARG A 210 12.67 13.80 -1.37
C ARG A 210 14.08 13.70 -1.95
N ALA A 211 14.20 13.90 -3.27
CA ALA A 211 15.41 13.65 -4.07
C ALA A 211 16.72 14.34 -3.63
N PHE A 212 16.71 15.20 -2.61
CA PHE A 212 17.87 15.97 -2.15
C PHE A 212 18.21 15.81 -0.65
N ASN A 213 17.33 15.18 0.14
CA ASN A 213 17.59 14.94 1.56
C ASN A 213 17.30 13.48 1.88
N SER A 214 18.24 12.78 2.50
CA SER A 214 17.93 11.47 3.08
C SER A 214 17.23 11.68 4.42
N MET A 215 16.03 11.15 4.55
CA MET A 215 15.27 11.15 5.80
C MET A 215 14.93 9.69 6.16
N ARG A 216 15.18 9.32 7.39
CA ARG A 216 14.85 7.98 7.93
C ARG A 216 14.02 8.15 9.19
N ILE A 217 13.04 7.28 9.36
CA ILE A 217 12.28 7.19 10.60
C ILE A 217 12.51 5.80 11.18
N ASN A 218 12.94 5.76 12.40
CA ASN A 218 13.14 4.52 13.15
C ASN A 218 12.86 4.75 14.63
N SER A 219 12.08 3.85 15.24
CA SER A 219 11.80 3.88 16.68
C SER A 219 11.32 5.26 17.21
N GLY A 220 10.43 5.93 16.45
CA GLY A 220 9.91 7.23 16.87
C GLY A 220 10.87 8.41 16.69
N ILE A 221 11.96 8.23 15.94
CA ILE A 221 12.96 9.28 15.67
C ILE A 221 13.07 9.50 14.16
N VAL A 222 13.01 10.76 13.76
CA VAL A 222 13.26 11.20 12.37
C VAL A 222 14.71 11.64 12.24
N TRP A 223 15.46 11.00 11.37
CA TRP A 223 16.84 11.38 11.01
C TRP A 223 16.83 12.09 9.67
N LYS A 224 17.40 13.26 9.58
CA LYS A 224 17.51 14.03 8.35
C LYS A 224 18.96 14.42 8.06
N SER A 225 19.41 14.12 6.84
CA SER A 225 20.68 14.58 6.30
C SER A 225 20.50 14.99 4.84
N GLY A 226 21.43 15.72 4.27
CA GLY A 226 21.32 16.16 2.88
C GLY A 226 22.66 16.53 2.27
N GLU A 227 22.68 16.71 0.95
CA GLU A 227 23.90 17.13 0.24
C GLU A 227 24.33 18.57 0.63
N ASN A 228 23.35 19.43 0.87
CA ASN A 228 23.64 20.78 1.36
C ASN A 228 23.74 20.77 2.90
N SER A 229 24.91 20.37 3.42
CA SER A 229 25.16 20.30 4.85
C SER A 229 24.93 21.64 5.59
N LYS A 230 25.21 22.79 4.96
CA LYS A 230 24.94 24.12 5.55
C LYS A 230 23.44 24.36 5.78
N LYS A 231 22.60 23.91 4.84
CA LYS A 231 21.13 24.00 4.99
C LYS A 231 20.64 23.12 6.14
N ILE A 232 21.13 21.88 6.23
CA ILE A 232 20.77 20.94 7.31
C ILE A 232 21.23 21.46 8.66
N GLU A 233 22.43 22.03 8.75
CA GLU A 233 22.96 22.68 9.95
C GLU A 233 22.09 23.87 10.37
N ALA A 234 21.69 24.72 9.43
CA ALA A 234 20.83 25.86 9.71
C ALA A 234 19.45 25.45 10.23
N GLU A 235 18.88 24.37 9.69
CA GLU A 235 17.62 23.78 10.18
C GLU A 235 17.80 23.26 11.63
N ALA A 236 18.87 22.53 11.93
CA ALA A 236 19.20 22.07 13.28
C ALA A 236 19.39 23.24 14.25
N TYR A 237 20.11 24.27 13.82
CA TYR A 237 20.30 25.47 14.60
C TYR A 237 18.98 26.17 14.94
N TRP A 238 18.03 26.22 14.00
CA TRP A 238 16.70 26.77 14.25
C TRP A 238 16.00 26.01 15.38
N PHE A 239 15.96 24.66 15.34
CA PHE A 239 15.36 23.85 16.42
C PHE A 239 16.05 24.06 17.77
N LYS A 240 17.36 24.24 17.81
CA LYS A 240 18.11 24.54 19.04
C LYS A 240 17.70 25.86 19.68
N ASN A 241 17.46 26.87 18.85
CA ASN A 241 17.27 28.26 19.28
C ASN A 241 15.81 28.71 19.31
N ILE A 242 14.86 27.82 19.10
CA ILE A 242 13.45 28.12 19.30
C ILE A 242 13.22 28.56 20.76
N PRO A 243 12.48 29.67 21.00
CA PRO A 243 12.09 30.09 22.35
C PRO A 243 11.40 28.95 23.11
N SER A 244 11.70 28.82 24.41
CA SER A 244 11.21 27.71 25.23
C SER A 244 9.69 27.55 25.18
N MET A 245 8.95 28.66 25.10
CA MET A 245 7.49 28.65 24.96
C MET A 245 6.99 28.04 23.64
N MET A 246 7.82 28.05 22.59
CA MET A 246 7.46 27.53 21.27
C MET A 246 7.84 26.05 21.11
N LYS A 247 8.68 25.52 21.99
CA LYS A 247 9.14 24.11 21.91
C LYS A 247 8.01 23.10 22.03
N ILE A 248 6.91 23.44 22.72
CA ILE A 248 5.74 22.58 22.85
C ILE A 248 4.96 22.41 21.53
N PHE A 249 5.19 23.29 20.55
CA PHE A 249 4.52 23.24 19.23
C PHE A 249 5.42 22.68 18.12
N THR A 250 6.64 22.22 18.46
CA THR A 250 7.61 21.70 17.49
C THR A 250 8.14 20.36 17.92
N PRO A 251 8.54 19.49 16.97
CA PRO A 251 9.26 18.27 17.32
C PRO A 251 10.51 18.58 18.12
N GLN A 252 10.80 17.72 19.09
CA GLN A 252 12.00 17.87 19.93
C GLN A 252 13.24 17.51 19.13
N LEU A 253 14.25 18.38 19.14
CA LEU A 253 15.58 18.04 18.60
C LEU A 253 16.28 17.08 19.59
N ILE A 254 16.64 15.89 19.10
CA ILE A 254 17.28 14.84 19.90
C ILE A 254 18.79 14.97 19.80
N GLU A 255 19.32 15.02 18.57
CA GLU A 255 20.75 15.19 18.34
C GLU A 255 21.02 15.82 16.96
N ASP A 256 22.21 16.31 16.75
CA ASP A 256 22.73 16.78 15.47
C ASP A 256 24.25 16.67 15.44
N GLY A 257 24.82 16.63 14.24
CA GLY A 257 26.26 16.52 14.07
C GLY A 257 26.68 16.13 12.67
N ILE A 258 27.92 15.69 12.53
CA ILE A 258 28.49 15.20 11.27
C ILE A 258 28.58 13.68 11.34
N ASP A 259 27.92 13.00 10.42
CA ASP A 259 27.99 11.56 10.29
C ASP A 259 29.42 11.11 9.93
N SER A 260 29.96 10.18 10.71
CA SER A 260 31.36 9.74 10.60
C SER A 260 31.66 9.03 9.28
N LYS A 261 30.65 8.36 8.66
CA LYS A 261 30.78 7.59 7.42
C LYS A 261 30.57 8.47 6.19
N THR A 262 29.45 9.22 6.17
CA THR A 262 29.05 10.02 5.00
C THR A 262 29.67 11.40 4.97
N LYS A 263 30.22 11.87 6.10
CA LYS A 263 30.77 13.25 6.30
C LYS A 263 29.72 14.34 6.04
N LYS A 264 28.43 14.00 6.01
CA LYS A 264 27.31 14.93 5.86
C LYS A 264 26.80 15.35 7.22
N TYR A 265 26.33 16.60 7.32
CA TYR A 265 25.63 17.06 8.52
C TYR A 265 24.27 16.38 8.61
N TYR A 266 23.86 16.01 9.81
CA TYR A 266 22.55 15.45 10.09
C TYR A 266 21.96 16.03 11.37
N TYR A 267 20.66 15.91 11.52
CA TYR A 267 19.98 16.07 12.79
C TYR A 267 18.86 15.05 12.94
N SER A 268 18.45 14.80 14.18
CA SER A 268 17.32 13.94 14.50
C SER A 268 16.30 14.66 15.36
N LEU A 269 15.03 14.39 15.06
CA LEU A 269 13.86 14.92 15.75
C LEU A 269 12.99 13.81 16.27
N GLU A 270 12.21 14.11 17.28
CA GLU A 270 11.04 13.31 17.65
C GLU A 270 10.09 13.17 16.45
N TYR A 271 9.61 11.95 16.20
CA TYR A 271 8.60 11.71 15.17
C TYR A 271 7.21 12.01 15.73
N LEU A 272 6.55 12.98 15.17
CA LEU A 272 5.17 13.31 15.46
C LEU A 272 4.29 12.82 14.32
N PRO A 273 3.42 11.83 14.51
CA PRO A 273 2.60 11.23 13.45
C PRO A 273 1.37 12.08 13.09
N PHE A 274 1.52 13.42 13.06
CA PHE A 274 0.43 14.31 12.68
C PHE A 274 0.32 14.48 11.17
N ASN A 275 -0.93 14.62 10.69
CA ASN A 275 -1.17 15.05 9.32
C ASN A 275 -0.74 16.51 9.14
N PRO A 276 -0.03 16.86 8.05
CA PRO A 276 0.15 18.26 7.68
C PRO A 276 -1.23 18.88 7.36
N LEU A 277 -1.44 20.08 7.87
CA LEU A 277 -2.64 20.88 7.57
C LEU A 277 -2.69 21.24 6.09
#